data_21deb80f225cfc994350a0b3957a8ee0
#
_entry.id   21deb80f225cfc994350a0b3957a8ee0
#
_cell.length_a   1.000
_cell.length_b   1.000
_cell.length_c   1.000
_cell.angle_alpha   90.00
_cell.angle_beta   90.00
_cell.angle_gamma   90.00
#
_symmetry.space_group_name_H-M   'P 1'
#
loop_
_entity.id
_entity.type
_entity.pdbx_description
1 polymer ?
#
loop_
_entity_poly.entity_id
_entity_poly.type
_entity_poly.pdbx_seq_one_letter_code
_entity_poly.pdbx_strand_id
1 'polypeptide(L)'
;MAAFAEDAENFALELGEALILPVRIATQVVTDPGGEPLACAARALDMPADAFQRVLLFLNSEFGSSVNTVYRLSRLYDRLTERSALVMLAAWRGSTMAVTRAKYRAALYDDERNRARSAPSQTRPAVQPGSAPIVRTGTDGTKR
;
A
#
# COMPACT_ATOMS: atom_id res chain seq x y z
N MET A 1 -8.81 9.26 24.93
CA MET A 1 -9.21 10.57 25.55
C MET A 1 -8.65 11.79 24.80
N ALA A 2 -7.77 11.58 23.79
CA ALA A 2 -7.13 12.66 23.02
C ALA A 2 -8.12 13.61 22.31
N ALA A 3 -9.28 13.09 21.83
CA ALA A 3 -10.31 13.93 21.21
C ALA A 3 -10.86 15.06 22.09
N PHE A 4 -10.79 14.89 23.39
CA PHE A 4 -11.26 15.92 24.34
C PHE A 4 -10.17 16.94 24.71
N ALA A 5 -8.93 16.70 24.27
CA ALA A 5 -7.81 17.63 24.48
C ALA A 5 -7.51 18.43 23.21
N GLU A 6 -8.39 18.42 22.20
CA GLU A 6 -8.20 19.06 20.89
C GLU A 6 -6.91 18.59 20.17
N ASP A 7 -6.46 17.39 20.46
CA ASP A 7 -5.25 16.81 19.93
C ASP A 7 -5.58 15.78 18.84
N ALA A 8 -5.76 16.28 17.62
CA ALA A 8 -6.14 15.46 16.47
C ALA A 8 -5.05 14.44 16.08
N GLU A 9 -3.78 14.74 16.36
CA GLU A 9 -2.68 13.82 16.03
C GLU A 9 -2.66 12.62 16.98
N ASN A 10 -2.74 12.84 18.28
CA ASN A 10 -2.82 11.76 19.26
C ASN A 10 -4.12 10.96 19.10
N PHE A 11 -5.22 11.63 18.79
CA PHE A 11 -6.47 10.93 18.49
C PHE A 11 -6.33 10.02 17.25
N ALA A 12 -5.65 10.47 16.20
CA ALA A 12 -5.41 9.66 15.02
C ALA A 12 -4.52 8.45 15.33
N LEU A 13 -3.54 8.58 16.21
CA LEU A 13 -2.71 7.46 16.66
C LEU A 13 -3.53 6.43 17.45
N GLU A 14 -4.29 6.86 18.46
CA GLU A 14 -5.18 5.98 19.24
C GLU A 14 -6.21 5.27 18.36
N LEU A 15 -6.82 6.01 17.41
CA LEU A 15 -7.77 5.46 16.44
C LEU A 15 -7.10 4.42 15.53
N GLY A 16 -5.88 4.71 15.08
CA GLY A 16 -5.09 3.82 14.24
C GLY A 16 -4.75 2.51 14.94
N GLU A 17 -4.34 2.58 16.20
CA GLU A 17 -4.06 1.40 17.02
C GLU A 17 -5.32 0.57 17.27
N ALA A 18 -6.42 1.21 17.66
CA ALA A 18 -7.68 0.53 17.94
C ALA A 18 -8.26 -0.17 16.71
N LEU A 19 -8.12 0.42 15.53
CA LEU A 19 -8.61 -0.11 14.26
C LEU A 19 -7.56 -0.90 13.47
N ILE A 20 -6.35 -1.06 13.98
CA ILE A 20 -5.21 -1.70 13.29
C ILE A 20 -5.03 -1.08 11.88
N LEU A 21 -4.96 0.24 11.84
CA LEU A 21 -4.73 1.04 10.64
C LEU A 21 -3.34 1.67 10.67
N PRO A 22 -2.67 1.79 9.51
CA PRO A 22 -1.46 2.60 9.42
C PRO A 22 -1.74 4.05 9.80
N VAL A 23 -0.80 4.68 10.50
CA VAL A 23 -0.90 6.07 10.98
C VAL A 23 -1.36 7.02 9.86
N ARG A 24 -0.79 6.88 8.67
CA ARG A 24 -1.18 7.71 7.52
C ARG A 24 -2.67 7.63 7.18
N ILE A 25 -3.26 6.44 7.24
CA ILE A 25 -4.69 6.25 6.96
C ILE A 25 -5.52 6.80 8.11
N ALA A 26 -5.13 6.54 9.35
CA ALA A 26 -5.80 7.08 10.53
C ALA A 26 -5.80 8.61 10.53
N THR A 27 -4.67 9.25 10.20
CA THR A 27 -4.60 10.70 10.04
C THR A 27 -5.55 11.20 8.93
N GLN A 28 -5.58 10.55 7.77
CA GLN A 28 -6.51 10.90 6.69
C GLN A 28 -7.98 10.80 7.12
N VAL A 29 -8.33 9.75 7.88
CA VAL A 29 -9.69 9.56 8.40
C VAL A 29 -10.08 10.68 9.37
N VAL A 30 -9.16 11.12 10.22
CA VAL A 30 -9.40 12.17 11.23
C VAL A 30 -9.44 13.56 10.61
N THR A 31 -8.60 13.82 9.60
CA THR A 31 -8.46 15.13 8.97
C THR A 31 -9.34 15.33 7.72
N ASP A 32 -10.16 14.34 7.37
CA ASP A 32 -11.07 14.46 6.23
C ASP A 32 -12.11 15.55 6.47
N PRO A 33 -12.22 16.55 5.57
CA PRO A 33 -13.10 17.69 5.78
C PRO A 33 -14.59 17.31 5.70
N GLY A 34 -14.93 16.18 5.10
CA GLY A 34 -16.30 15.68 5.06
C GLY A 34 -16.75 15.06 6.37
N GLY A 35 -15.82 14.40 7.09
CA GLY A 35 -16.07 13.71 8.35
C GLY A 35 -16.75 12.35 8.20
N GLU A 36 -17.14 11.93 6.99
CA GLU A 36 -17.76 10.63 6.76
C GLU A 36 -16.83 9.45 7.11
N PRO A 37 -15.51 9.50 6.78
CA PRO A 37 -14.57 8.46 7.19
C PRO A 37 -14.47 8.35 8.71
N LEU A 38 -14.50 9.47 9.44
CA LEU A 38 -14.48 9.47 10.89
C LEU A 38 -15.73 8.82 11.47
N ALA A 39 -16.91 9.08 10.89
CA ALA A 39 -18.17 8.43 11.29
C ALA A 39 -18.11 6.90 11.07
N CYS A 40 -17.54 6.44 9.95
CA CYS A 40 -17.33 5.02 9.68
C CYS A 40 -16.35 4.38 10.68
N ALA A 41 -15.24 5.04 10.98
CA ALA A 41 -14.25 4.57 11.93
C ALA A 41 -14.84 4.45 13.35
N ALA A 42 -15.56 5.48 13.81
CA ALA A 42 -16.24 5.47 15.10
C ALA A 42 -17.31 4.35 15.19
N ARG A 43 -18.04 4.11 14.11
CA ARG A 43 -19.04 3.02 14.04
C ARG A 43 -18.39 1.65 14.06
N ALA A 44 -17.22 1.49 13.42
CA ALA A 44 -16.45 0.23 13.46
C ALA A 44 -15.92 -0.09 14.86
N LEU A 45 -15.74 0.92 15.71
CA LEU A 45 -15.38 0.78 17.14
C LEU A 45 -16.60 0.60 18.05
N ASP A 46 -17.79 0.54 17.50
CA ASP A 46 -19.05 0.55 18.26
C ASP A 46 -19.12 1.70 19.30
N MET A 47 -18.62 2.87 18.91
CA MET A 47 -18.61 4.05 19.77
C MET A 47 -20.05 4.49 20.05
N PRO A 48 -20.44 4.83 21.30
CA PRO A 48 -21.76 5.39 21.56
C PRO A 48 -22.00 6.69 20.80
N ALA A 49 -23.23 6.91 20.32
CA ALA A 49 -23.59 8.08 19.50
C ALA A 49 -23.30 9.43 20.21
N ASP A 50 -23.53 9.49 21.51
CA ASP A 50 -23.20 10.67 22.32
C ASP A 50 -21.69 10.92 22.44
N ALA A 51 -20.89 9.85 22.51
CA ALA A 51 -19.44 9.97 22.49
C ALA A 51 -18.93 10.46 21.13
N PHE A 52 -19.50 9.93 20.02
CA PHE A 52 -19.17 10.40 18.68
C PHE A 52 -19.53 11.89 18.49
N GLN A 53 -20.68 12.35 18.96
CA GLN A 53 -21.06 13.76 18.91
C GLN A 53 -20.06 14.64 19.66
N ARG A 54 -19.58 14.21 20.85
CA ARG A 54 -18.54 14.92 21.56
C ARG A 54 -17.22 14.95 20.80
N VAL A 55 -16.83 13.86 20.15
CA VAL A 55 -15.66 13.85 19.25
C VAL A 55 -15.80 14.89 18.16
N LEU A 56 -16.95 15.00 17.48
CA LEU A 56 -17.19 15.99 16.45
C LEU A 56 -17.08 17.44 16.97
N LEU A 57 -17.51 17.68 18.20
CA LEU A 57 -17.48 19.02 18.79
C LEU A 57 -16.08 19.46 19.22
N PHE A 58 -15.23 18.52 19.69
CA PHE A 58 -13.96 18.85 20.33
C PHE A 58 -12.72 18.50 19.52
N LEU A 59 -12.83 17.57 18.55
CA LEU A 59 -11.69 17.12 17.77
C LEU A 59 -11.25 18.13 16.71
N ASN A 60 -12.22 18.79 16.07
CA ASN A 60 -11.95 19.73 14.99
C ASN A 60 -12.90 20.92 15.10
N SER A 61 -12.32 22.12 15.24
CA SER A 61 -13.07 23.36 15.29
C SER A 61 -13.96 23.60 14.07
N GLU A 62 -13.58 23.09 12.90
CA GLU A 62 -14.39 23.19 11.66
C GLU A 62 -15.69 22.40 11.77
N PHE A 63 -15.68 21.20 12.36
CA PHE A 63 -16.90 20.43 12.60
C PHE A 63 -17.74 21.06 13.71
N GLY A 64 -17.10 21.40 14.83
CA GLY A 64 -17.78 21.94 16.01
C GLY A 64 -18.38 23.32 15.77
N SER A 65 -17.84 24.13 14.86
CA SER A 65 -18.38 25.47 14.51
C SER A 65 -19.66 25.43 13.70
N SER A 66 -19.99 24.30 13.06
CA SER A 66 -21.16 24.15 12.21
C SER A 66 -22.16 23.14 12.77
N VAL A 67 -23.23 23.65 13.37
CA VAL A 67 -24.36 22.82 13.85
C VAL A 67 -24.91 21.92 12.74
N ASN A 68 -24.94 22.42 11.52
CA ASN A 68 -25.42 21.66 10.35
C ASN A 68 -24.51 20.45 10.05
N THR A 69 -23.21 20.63 10.15
CA THR A 69 -22.22 19.56 9.95
C THR A 69 -22.36 18.50 11.03
N VAL A 70 -22.41 18.89 12.29
CA VAL A 70 -22.61 17.96 13.42
C VAL A 70 -23.90 17.18 13.27
N TYR A 71 -24.99 17.87 12.92
CA TYR A 71 -26.30 17.21 12.70
C TYR A 71 -26.27 16.21 11.53
N ARG A 72 -25.65 16.60 10.41
CA ARG A 72 -25.49 15.76 9.24
C ARG A 72 -24.70 14.49 9.55
N LEU A 73 -23.56 14.64 10.23
CA LEU A 73 -22.70 13.53 10.60
C LEU A 73 -23.35 12.62 11.66
N SER A 74 -24.07 13.19 12.64
CA SER A 74 -24.83 12.41 13.62
C SER A 74 -25.91 11.55 12.93
N ARG A 75 -26.66 12.15 12.00
CA ARG A 75 -27.66 11.38 11.22
C ARG A 75 -27.05 10.32 10.33
N LEU A 76 -25.87 10.60 9.75
CA LEU A 76 -25.13 9.58 8.99
C LEU A 76 -24.71 8.44 9.92
N TYR A 77 -24.16 8.75 11.08
CA TYR A 77 -23.75 7.78 12.09
C TYR A 77 -24.90 6.84 12.50
N ASP A 78 -26.08 7.38 12.78
CA ASP A 78 -27.28 6.61 13.15
C ASP A 78 -27.73 5.66 12.04
N ARG A 79 -27.48 6.00 10.78
CA ARG A 79 -27.85 5.20 9.60
C ARG A 79 -26.77 4.17 9.23
N LEU A 80 -25.53 4.36 9.66
CA LEU A 80 -24.46 3.42 9.42
C LEU A 80 -24.67 2.14 10.22
N THR A 81 -24.64 1.00 9.54
CA THR A 81 -24.60 -0.29 10.20
C THR A 81 -23.16 -0.65 10.54
N GLU A 82 -22.96 -1.39 11.62
CA GLU A 82 -21.65 -1.94 11.99
C GLU A 82 -21.03 -2.71 10.80
N ARG A 83 -21.84 -3.51 10.12
CA ARG A 83 -21.38 -4.28 8.95
C ARG A 83 -20.82 -3.39 7.83
N SER A 84 -21.49 -2.28 7.50
CA SER A 84 -20.99 -1.36 6.47
C SER A 84 -19.68 -0.68 6.92
N ALA A 85 -19.58 -0.31 8.18
CA ALA A 85 -18.35 0.27 8.75
C ALA A 85 -17.19 -0.73 8.72
N LEU A 86 -17.41 -1.99 9.06
CA LEU A 86 -16.40 -3.04 8.98
C LEU A 86 -15.95 -3.35 7.55
N VAL A 87 -16.84 -3.27 6.56
CA VAL A 87 -16.47 -3.40 5.13
C VAL A 87 -15.55 -2.25 4.71
N MET A 88 -15.85 -1.02 5.10
CA MET A 88 -14.97 0.14 4.83
C MET A 88 -13.62 -0.01 5.51
N LEU A 89 -13.60 -0.46 6.77
CA LEU A 89 -12.37 -0.73 7.50
C LEU A 89 -11.51 -1.80 6.80
N ALA A 90 -12.12 -2.87 6.32
CA ALA A 90 -11.42 -3.91 5.55
C ALA A 90 -10.83 -3.36 4.25
N ALA A 91 -11.54 -2.48 3.55
CA ALA A 91 -11.04 -1.80 2.35
C ALA A 91 -9.83 -0.90 2.65
N TRP A 92 -9.85 -0.14 3.74
CA TRP A 92 -8.70 0.68 4.16
C TRP A 92 -7.47 -0.17 4.51
N ARG A 93 -7.65 -1.28 5.21
CA ARG A 93 -6.57 -2.25 5.50
C ARG A 93 -6.06 -2.92 4.22
N GLY A 94 -6.94 -3.31 3.31
CA GLY A 94 -6.62 -3.96 2.04
C GLY A 94 -5.86 -3.06 1.08
N SER A 95 -6.20 -1.79 0.98
CA SER A 95 -5.51 -0.81 0.14
C SER A 95 -4.05 -0.63 0.57
N THR A 96 -3.77 -0.66 1.87
CA THR A 96 -2.41 -0.58 2.41
C THR A 96 -1.59 -1.82 2.05
N MET A 97 -2.17 -3.01 2.15
CA MET A 97 -1.53 -4.27 1.76
C MET A 97 -1.21 -4.30 0.26
N ALA A 98 -2.11 -3.78 -0.59
CA ALA A 98 -1.89 -3.70 -2.03
C ALA A 98 -0.74 -2.76 -2.39
N VAL A 99 -0.65 -1.59 -1.77
CA VAL A 99 0.45 -0.62 -1.98
C VAL A 99 1.79 -1.18 -1.52
N THR A 100 1.84 -1.85 -0.36
CA THR A 100 3.06 -2.48 0.14
C THR A 100 3.51 -3.60 -0.79
N ARG A 101 2.57 -4.43 -1.28
CA ARG A 101 2.86 -5.51 -2.23
C ARG A 101 3.36 -4.98 -3.59
N ALA A 102 2.81 -3.87 -4.08
CA ALA A 102 3.25 -3.22 -5.31
C ALA A 102 4.69 -2.65 -5.18
N LYS A 103 5.01 -2.01 -4.06
CA LYS A 103 6.37 -1.52 -3.77
C LYS A 103 7.39 -2.66 -3.68
N TYR A 104 7.03 -3.78 -3.07
CA TYR A 104 7.91 -4.95 -2.93
C TYR A 104 8.17 -5.63 -4.29
N ARG A 105 7.18 -5.69 -5.16
CA ARG A 105 7.34 -6.20 -6.53
C ARG A 105 8.28 -5.33 -7.36
N ALA A 106 8.14 -4.03 -7.31
CA ALA A 106 9.01 -3.10 -8.05
C ALA A 106 10.47 -3.25 -7.62
N ALA A 107 10.75 -3.35 -6.32
CA ALA A 107 12.11 -3.54 -5.79
C ALA A 107 12.74 -4.86 -6.25
N LEU A 108 11.98 -5.96 -6.30
CA LEU A 108 12.47 -7.26 -6.78
C LEU A 108 12.82 -7.23 -8.27
N TYR A 109 12.04 -6.55 -9.10
CA TYR A 109 12.32 -6.43 -10.53
C TYR A 109 13.53 -5.54 -10.83
N ASP A 110 13.78 -4.51 -10.03
CA ASP A 110 14.96 -3.65 -10.18
C ASP A 110 16.25 -4.39 -9.78
N ASP A 111 16.20 -5.25 -8.78
CA ASP A 111 17.34 -6.08 -8.35
C ASP A 111 17.70 -7.14 -9.41
N GLU A 112 16.72 -7.78 -10.05
CA GLU A 112 16.94 -8.71 -11.15
C GLU A 112 17.53 -8.03 -12.39
N ARG A 113 17.03 -6.83 -12.74
CA ARG A 113 17.59 -6.03 -13.83
C ARG A 113 19.04 -5.62 -13.57
N ASN A 114 19.37 -5.24 -12.35
CA ASN A 114 20.73 -4.89 -11.97
C ASN A 114 21.66 -6.10 -11.95
N ARG A 115 21.19 -7.27 -11.51
CA ARG A 115 21.93 -8.53 -11.60
C ARG A 115 22.17 -8.97 -13.05
N ALA A 116 21.20 -8.82 -13.93
CA ALA A 116 21.34 -9.13 -15.35
C ALA A 116 22.33 -8.20 -16.07
N ARG A 117 22.48 -6.94 -15.63
CA ARG A 117 23.45 -5.97 -16.15
C ARG A 117 24.86 -6.20 -15.61
N SER A 118 25.01 -6.75 -14.43
CA SER A 118 26.30 -7.04 -13.79
C SER A 118 26.81 -8.46 -14.02
N ALA A 119 26.07 -9.30 -14.73
CA ALA A 119 26.57 -10.61 -15.17
C ALA A 119 27.69 -10.40 -16.19
N PRO A 120 28.92 -10.90 -15.94
CA PRO A 120 29.99 -10.80 -16.91
C PRO A 120 29.54 -11.51 -18.20
N SER A 121 29.66 -10.80 -19.33
CA SER A 121 29.46 -11.40 -20.65
C SER A 121 30.38 -12.61 -20.75
N GLN A 122 29.79 -13.81 -20.72
CA GLN A 122 30.56 -15.00 -21.09
C GLN A 122 30.93 -14.84 -22.56
N THR A 123 32.18 -14.43 -22.79
CA THR A 123 32.82 -14.48 -24.09
C THR A 123 32.79 -15.93 -24.53
N ARG A 124 31.90 -16.24 -25.45
CA ARG A 124 31.85 -17.53 -26.14
C ARG A 124 33.23 -17.73 -26.77
N PRO A 125 33.97 -18.79 -26.46
CA PRO A 125 35.24 -19.03 -27.11
C PRO A 125 34.95 -19.18 -28.62
N ALA A 126 35.65 -18.36 -29.42
CA ALA A 126 35.62 -18.47 -30.85
C ALA A 126 36.09 -19.87 -31.24
N VAL A 127 35.21 -20.66 -31.81
CA VAL A 127 35.56 -21.93 -32.45
C VAL A 127 36.37 -21.55 -33.69
N GLN A 128 37.69 -21.68 -33.61
CA GLN A 128 38.55 -21.64 -34.83
C GLN A 128 38.12 -22.81 -35.73
N PRO A 129 37.84 -22.58 -37.02
CA PRO A 129 37.68 -23.65 -37.95
C PRO A 129 39.02 -24.35 -38.13
N GLY A 130 39.10 -25.58 -37.65
CA GLY A 130 40.28 -26.42 -37.79
C GLY A 130 40.63 -26.59 -39.27
N SER A 131 41.87 -26.26 -39.57
CA SER A 131 42.47 -26.56 -40.89
C SER A 131 42.46 -28.06 -41.11
N ALA A 132 41.74 -28.51 -42.15
CA ALA A 132 41.75 -29.87 -42.60
C ALA A 132 43.14 -30.22 -43.15
N PRO A 133 43.76 -31.34 -42.81
CA PRO A 133 45.03 -31.73 -43.41
C PRO A 133 44.79 -32.16 -44.85
N ILE A 134 45.55 -31.55 -45.74
CA ILE A 134 45.60 -31.94 -47.17
C ILE A 134 46.29 -33.31 -47.24
N VAL A 135 45.55 -34.36 -47.57
CA VAL A 135 46.14 -35.64 -47.94
C VAL A 135 46.59 -35.56 -49.40
N ARG A 136 47.93 -35.48 -49.61
CA ARG A 136 48.58 -35.70 -50.90
C ARG A 136 48.58 -37.18 -51.20
N THR A 137 47.74 -37.60 -52.08
CA THR A 137 47.89 -38.92 -52.73
C THR A 137 48.95 -38.79 -53.78
N GLY A 138 50.11 -39.34 -53.44
CA GLY A 138 51.18 -39.57 -54.43
C GLY A 138 50.80 -40.70 -55.34
N THR A 139 50.63 -40.37 -56.59
CA THR A 139 50.61 -41.34 -57.70
C THR A 139 52.05 -41.74 -57.93
N ASP A 140 52.30 -43.01 -57.67
CA ASP A 140 53.51 -43.61 -58.24
C ASP A 140 53.12 -44.69 -59.24
N GLY A 141 53.47 -44.45 -60.48
CA GLY A 141 53.29 -45.36 -61.56
C GLY A 141 54.58 -46.18 -61.77
N THR A 142 54.41 -47.41 -62.01
CA THR A 142 55.43 -48.22 -62.72
C THR A 142 54.84 -49.45 -63.32
N LYS A 143 54.83 -49.44 -64.59
CA LYS A 143 55.33 -50.44 -65.60
C LYS A 143 55.33 -51.89 -65.17
N ARG A 144 54.66 -52.64 -65.78
CA ARG A 144 54.92 -53.71 -66.83
C ARG A 144 53.74 -54.62 -67.00
#